data_c4a551b5eb6cab1d9fef9e7aed8e2c22
#
_entry.id   c4a551b5eb6cab1d9fef9e7aed8e2c22
#
_cell.length_a   1.000
_cell.length_b   1.000
_cell.length_c   1.000
_cell.angle_alpha   90.00
_cell.angle_beta   90.00
_cell.angle_gamma   90.00
#
_symmetry.space_group_name_H-M   'P 1'
#
loop_
_entity.id
_entity.type
_entity.pdbx_description
1 polymer ?
#
loop_
_entity_poly.entity_id
_entity_poly.type
_entity_poly.pdbx_seq_one_letter_code
_entity_poly.pdbx_strand_id
1 'polypeptide(L)'
;DMMIGYHAVPVIVDAYMKGYRNFDAKEAYKASLRAAEYDTTGIKCPDLVLPHLMPKAKYYKNAIGYIPCDRENESVAKALEYAYDDWCISIFAEAMSDFESKAKYERFAKAYEFYFDKSIRFMRGLDSKGEWRTPFNPRASTHRSDDYCEGTAWQWTWFVPHDVEGLVNLMGGEDAFVQKLDSFISADSSLEGETTSSDISGLIGQYAHGNEPSDHVIHLYNYVNHPWRTQELVDSVYRSQYTNSIDGLSGNEDCGQMSAWYILNSMGFYQVCPGKPVYSIGRPAFDKAVINLPEGKTFSIVVKNNGKKNKYIESVLGQYRMFGILQGLWDCQPKSP
;
A
#
# COMPACT_ATOMS: atom_id res chain seq x y z
N ASP A 1 6.10 15.76 -12.27
CA ASP A 1 5.86 14.61 -11.44
C ASP A 1 6.48 14.88 -10.07
N MET A 2 5.65 15.11 -9.07
CA MET A 2 6.13 15.34 -7.70
C MET A 2 6.11 14.02 -6.91
N MET A 3 5.15 13.15 -7.24
CA MET A 3 4.99 11.83 -6.64
C MET A 3 5.29 10.73 -7.67
N ILE A 4 5.75 9.59 -7.19
CA ILE A 4 5.98 8.40 -8.00
C ILE A 4 4.66 7.68 -8.29
N GLY A 5 4.66 6.74 -9.24
CA GLY A 5 3.45 6.01 -9.61
C GLY A 5 2.55 6.71 -10.65
N TYR A 6 1.47 6.04 -11.03
CA TYR A 6 0.40 6.57 -11.88
C TYR A 6 -0.98 6.29 -11.24
N HIS A 7 -1.10 6.75 -9.99
CA HIS A 7 -2.15 6.38 -9.04
C HIS A 7 -3.57 6.86 -9.36
N ALA A 8 -3.78 7.60 -10.44
CA ALA A 8 -5.13 7.74 -10.99
C ALA A 8 -5.71 6.38 -11.42
N VAL A 9 -4.84 5.42 -11.78
CA VAL A 9 -5.25 4.07 -12.20
C VAL A 9 -5.90 3.29 -11.05
N PRO A 10 -5.27 3.10 -9.88
CA PRO A 10 -5.92 2.46 -8.74
C PRO A 10 -7.26 3.08 -8.36
N VAL A 11 -7.38 4.41 -8.37
CA VAL A 11 -8.63 5.11 -8.05
C VAL A 11 -9.75 4.75 -9.04
N ILE A 12 -9.45 4.78 -10.34
CA ILE A 12 -10.39 4.43 -11.41
C ILE A 12 -10.81 2.96 -11.28
N VAL A 13 -9.82 2.09 -11.10
CA VAL A 13 -10.03 0.65 -11.04
C VAL A 13 -10.81 0.26 -9.79
N ASP A 14 -10.48 0.83 -8.64
CA ASP A 14 -11.20 0.58 -7.39
C ASP A 14 -12.67 1.01 -7.49
N ALA A 15 -12.92 2.21 -8.04
CA ALA A 15 -14.29 2.68 -8.30
C ALA A 15 -15.03 1.71 -9.24
N TYR A 16 -14.39 1.29 -10.33
CA TYR A 16 -14.97 0.36 -11.29
C TYR A 16 -15.27 -1.00 -10.65
N MET A 17 -14.34 -1.59 -9.90
CA MET A 17 -14.51 -2.88 -9.23
C MET A 17 -15.58 -2.85 -8.13
N LYS A 18 -15.76 -1.71 -7.47
CA LYS A 18 -16.85 -1.46 -6.50
C LYS A 18 -18.21 -1.18 -7.13
N GLY A 19 -18.31 -1.19 -8.45
CA GLY A 19 -19.60 -1.05 -9.15
C GLY A 19 -19.97 0.38 -9.52
N TYR A 20 -19.14 1.37 -9.28
CA TYR A 20 -19.34 2.73 -9.78
C TYR A 20 -19.09 2.76 -11.28
N ARG A 21 -20.16 2.93 -12.08
CA ARG A 21 -20.13 2.81 -13.55
C ARG A 21 -20.53 4.10 -14.27
N ASN A 22 -20.74 5.20 -13.56
CA ASN A 22 -21.18 6.45 -14.15
C ASN A 22 -20.01 7.27 -14.72
N PHE A 23 -19.20 6.62 -15.56
CA PHE A 23 -18.11 7.24 -16.33
C PHE A 23 -17.79 6.39 -17.57
N ASP A 24 -17.06 6.95 -18.55
CA ASP A 24 -16.63 6.21 -19.72
C ASP A 24 -15.48 5.24 -19.36
N ALA A 25 -15.85 4.01 -19.00
CA ALA A 25 -14.90 2.98 -18.58
C ALA A 25 -13.93 2.59 -19.70
N LYS A 26 -14.34 2.67 -20.99
CA LYS A 26 -13.46 2.34 -22.10
C LYS A 26 -12.38 3.40 -22.30
N GLU A 27 -12.74 4.67 -22.19
CA GLU A 27 -11.75 5.75 -22.30
C GLU A 27 -10.83 5.77 -21.07
N ALA A 28 -11.37 5.54 -19.87
CA ALA A 28 -10.59 5.40 -18.66
C ALA A 28 -9.60 4.21 -18.73
N TYR A 29 -10.01 3.09 -19.31
CA TYR A 29 -9.13 1.95 -19.55
C TYR A 29 -7.99 2.30 -20.51
N LYS A 30 -8.29 2.94 -21.66
CA LYS A 30 -7.25 3.40 -22.58
C LYS A 30 -6.27 4.38 -21.93
N ALA A 31 -6.77 5.29 -21.12
CA ALA A 31 -5.94 6.24 -20.36
C ALA A 31 -5.03 5.51 -19.37
N SER A 32 -5.54 4.46 -18.69
CA SER A 32 -4.76 3.62 -17.78
C SER A 32 -3.61 2.89 -18.50
N LEU A 33 -3.88 2.31 -19.66
CA LEU A 33 -2.82 1.69 -20.49
C LEU A 33 -1.75 2.70 -20.88
N ARG A 34 -2.13 3.90 -21.32
CA ARG A 34 -1.17 4.97 -21.68
C ARG A 34 -0.36 5.45 -20.49
N ALA A 35 -0.95 5.48 -19.28
CA ALA A 35 -0.24 5.90 -18.08
C ALA A 35 0.94 4.99 -17.75
N ALA A 36 0.85 3.71 -18.08
CA ALA A 36 1.90 2.71 -17.81
C ALA A 36 3.00 2.66 -18.89
N GLU A 37 2.77 3.27 -20.06
CA GLU A 37 3.73 3.24 -21.16
C GLU A 37 4.68 4.45 -21.12
N TYR A 38 5.87 4.27 -21.73
CA TYR A 38 6.80 5.37 -22.00
C TYR A 38 6.58 5.86 -23.43
N ASP A 39 5.83 6.94 -23.58
CA ASP A 39 5.58 7.57 -24.88
C ASP A 39 5.68 9.09 -24.75
N THR A 40 6.70 9.66 -25.40
CA THR A 40 6.93 11.10 -25.43
C THR A 40 6.32 11.79 -26.64
N THR A 41 5.63 11.04 -27.50
CA THR A 41 5.04 11.56 -28.76
C THR A 41 4.00 12.64 -28.46
N GLY A 42 4.19 13.80 -29.05
CA GLY A 42 3.25 14.92 -28.91
C GLY A 42 3.33 15.70 -27.62
N ILE A 43 4.20 15.30 -26.66
CA ILE A 43 4.44 16.11 -25.46
C ILE A 43 5.23 17.35 -25.83
N LYS A 44 4.63 18.51 -25.60
CA LYS A 44 5.26 19.83 -25.83
C LYS A 44 5.53 20.49 -24.47
N CYS A 45 6.74 20.35 -23.98
CA CYS A 45 7.20 20.98 -22.73
C CYS A 45 8.71 21.28 -22.82
N PRO A 46 9.26 22.13 -21.95
CA PRO A 46 10.70 22.30 -21.83
C PRO A 46 11.40 20.97 -21.46
N ASP A 47 12.62 20.77 -21.94
CA ASP A 47 13.39 19.54 -21.70
C ASP A 47 13.57 19.20 -20.22
N LEU A 48 13.67 20.21 -19.36
CA LEU A 48 13.76 20.04 -17.90
C LEU A 48 12.46 19.49 -17.28
N VAL A 49 11.33 19.68 -17.93
CA VAL A 49 10.00 19.23 -17.42
C VAL A 49 9.67 17.82 -17.91
N LEU A 50 10.20 17.42 -19.07
CA LEU A 50 9.88 16.14 -19.69
C LEU A 50 10.14 14.93 -18.78
N PRO A 51 11.28 14.83 -18.05
CA PRO A 51 11.50 13.71 -17.13
C PRO A 51 10.48 13.61 -15.99
N HIS A 52 9.88 14.73 -15.59
CA HIS A 52 8.84 14.77 -14.57
C HIS A 52 7.46 14.37 -15.11
N LEU A 53 7.19 14.61 -16.38
CA LEU A 53 5.94 14.21 -17.04
C LEU A 53 6.00 12.77 -17.51
N MET A 54 7.18 12.33 -17.98
CA MET A 54 7.42 11.00 -18.53
C MET A 54 8.76 10.45 -18.02
N PRO A 55 8.79 9.91 -16.79
CA PRO A 55 10.01 9.37 -16.20
C PRO A 55 10.51 8.15 -16.99
N LYS A 56 11.83 8.08 -17.18
CA LYS A 56 12.49 6.96 -17.87
C LYS A 56 12.33 5.63 -17.15
N ALA A 57 11.95 5.66 -15.87
CA ALA A 57 11.57 4.46 -15.13
C ALA A 57 10.56 3.60 -15.90
N LYS A 58 9.56 4.22 -16.56
CA LYS A 58 8.59 3.50 -17.42
C LYS A 58 9.25 2.83 -18.62
N TYR A 59 10.23 3.49 -19.25
CA TYR A 59 11.00 2.89 -20.33
C TYR A 59 11.74 1.64 -19.86
N TYR A 60 12.47 1.71 -18.75
CA TYR A 60 13.21 0.56 -18.24
C TYR A 60 12.28 -0.58 -17.84
N LYS A 61 11.20 -0.28 -17.11
CA LYS A 61 10.18 -1.26 -16.75
C LYS A 61 9.67 -2.01 -17.99
N ASN A 62 9.31 -1.28 -19.04
CA ASN A 62 8.75 -1.87 -20.27
C ASN A 62 9.79 -2.64 -21.08
N ALA A 63 11.05 -2.18 -21.13
CA ALA A 63 12.09 -2.75 -21.96
C ALA A 63 12.76 -3.98 -21.33
N ILE A 64 13.05 -3.94 -20.03
CA ILE A 64 13.84 -4.97 -19.33
C ILE A 64 13.15 -5.57 -18.11
N GLY A 65 11.94 -5.10 -17.76
CA GLY A 65 11.11 -5.65 -16.69
C GLY A 65 11.40 -5.10 -15.29
N TYR A 66 12.42 -4.26 -15.11
CA TYR A 66 12.75 -3.62 -13.85
C TYR A 66 13.38 -2.23 -14.05
N ILE A 67 13.53 -1.45 -13.00
CA ILE A 67 14.08 -0.09 -13.02
C ILE A 67 15.47 -0.12 -12.37
N PRO A 68 16.56 0.06 -13.14
CA PRO A 68 17.92 0.00 -12.60
C PRO A 68 18.23 1.20 -11.70
N CYS A 69 18.78 0.95 -10.53
CA CYS A 69 19.13 1.97 -9.55
C CYS A 69 20.30 2.88 -9.93
N ASP A 70 21.13 2.47 -10.91
CA ASP A 70 22.19 3.29 -11.51
C ASP A 70 21.68 4.18 -12.66
N ARG A 71 20.39 4.11 -13.00
CA ARG A 71 19.75 4.84 -14.11
C ARG A 71 18.62 5.73 -13.66
N GLU A 72 17.98 5.41 -12.55
CA GLU A 72 16.85 6.14 -11.99
C GLU A 72 16.99 6.24 -10.48
N ASN A 73 16.77 7.42 -9.93
CA ASN A 73 16.56 7.61 -8.52
C ASN A 73 15.19 7.07 -8.10
N GLU A 74 15.04 6.74 -6.82
CA GLU A 74 13.81 6.19 -6.26
C GLU A 74 13.38 4.89 -6.96
N SER A 75 14.38 4.13 -7.42
CA SER A 75 14.17 3.00 -8.34
C SER A 75 13.33 1.90 -7.72
N VAL A 76 13.53 1.58 -6.44
CA VAL A 76 12.76 0.57 -5.70
C VAL A 76 11.34 1.07 -5.47
N ALA A 77 11.19 2.29 -4.95
CA ALA A 77 9.89 2.87 -4.70
C ALA A 77 9.04 2.95 -5.97
N LYS A 78 9.59 3.51 -7.07
CA LYS A 78 8.93 3.54 -8.39
C LYS A 78 8.51 2.15 -8.87
N ALA A 79 9.38 1.15 -8.70
CA ALA A 79 9.10 -0.20 -9.17
C ALA A 79 7.96 -0.87 -8.41
N LEU A 80 7.91 -0.67 -7.09
CA LEU A 80 6.85 -1.23 -6.24
C LEU A 80 5.50 -0.57 -6.51
N GLU A 81 5.48 0.76 -6.63
CA GLU A 81 4.28 1.51 -7.01
C GLU A 81 3.77 1.10 -8.40
N TYR A 82 4.66 1.03 -9.39
CA TYR A 82 4.28 0.61 -10.73
C TYR A 82 3.79 -0.84 -10.77
N ALA A 83 4.35 -1.73 -9.94
CA ALA A 83 3.88 -3.11 -9.86
C ALA A 83 2.43 -3.20 -9.35
N TYR A 84 2.08 -2.38 -8.39
CA TYR A 84 0.71 -2.27 -7.90
C TYR A 84 -0.23 -1.61 -8.93
N ASP A 85 0.21 -0.52 -9.57
CA ASP A 85 -0.56 0.13 -10.63
C ASP A 85 -0.80 -0.82 -11.81
N ASP A 86 0.23 -1.57 -12.21
CA ASP A 86 0.16 -2.58 -13.29
C ASP A 86 -0.78 -3.73 -12.92
N TRP A 87 -0.80 -4.16 -11.65
CA TRP A 87 -1.79 -5.11 -11.17
C TRP A 87 -3.23 -4.55 -11.32
N CYS A 88 -3.44 -3.29 -10.98
CA CYS A 88 -4.73 -2.63 -11.20
C CYS A 88 -5.12 -2.62 -12.69
N ILE A 89 -4.16 -2.34 -13.59
CA ILE A 89 -4.42 -2.43 -15.03
C ILE A 89 -4.78 -3.85 -15.44
N SER A 90 -4.13 -4.87 -14.88
CA SER A 90 -4.40 -6.27 -15.25
C SER A 90 -5.83 -6.70 -14.94
N ILE A 91 -6.35 -6.34 -13.76
CA ILE A 91 -7.74 -6.64 -13.39
C ILE A 91 -8.75 -5.79 -14.18
N PHE A 92 -8.37 -4.57 -14.56
CA PHE A 92 -9.22 -3.75 -15.43
C PHE A 92 -9.26 -4.31 -16.85
N ALA A 93 -8.12 -4.78 -17.38
CA ALA A 93 -8.02 -5.47 -18.68
C ALA A 93 -8.92 -6.73 -18.72
N GLU A 94 -8.90 -7.53 -17.65
CA GLU A 94 -9.80 -8.69 -17.52
C GLU A 94 -11.27 -8.25 -17.59
N ALA A 95 -11.64 -7.21 -16.87
CA ALA A 95 -12.99 -6.67 -16.88
C ALA A 95 -13.40 -6.08 -18.25
N MET A 96 -12.43 -5.64 -19.05
CA MET A 96 -12.63 -5.18 -20.43
C MET A 96 -12.50 -6.31 -21.48
N SER A 97 -12.24 -7.56 -21.05
CA SER A 97 -12.00 -8.73 -21.92
C SER A 97 -10.75 -8.59 -22.81
N ASP A 98 -9.78 -7.82 -22.38
CA ASP A 98 -8.46 -7.68 -23.01
C ASP A 98 -7.45 -8.59 -22.34
N PHE A 99 -7.41 -9.85 -22.75
CA PHE A 99 -6.58 -10.88 -22.13
C PHE A 99 -5.09 -10.75 -22.48
N GLU A 100 -4.75 -10.09 -23.57
CA GLU A 100 -3.35 -9.79 -23.94
C GLU A 100 -2.75 -8.77 -22.95
N SER A 101 -3.42 -7.65 -22.77
CA SER A 101 -3.03 -6.65 -21.78
C SER A 101 -3.05 -7.23 -20.36
N LYS A 102 -4.07 -8.04 -20.00
CA LYS A 102 -4.08 -8.73 -18.71
C LYS A 102 -2.78 -9.49 -18.47
N ALA A 103 -2.40 -10.39 -19.37
CA ALA A 103 -1.21 -11.22 -19.21
C ALA A 103 0.09 -10.38 -19.15
N LYS A 104 0.17 -9.30 -19.96
CA LYS A 104 1.28 -8.35 -19.93
C LYS A 104 1.45 -7.71 -18.54
N TYR A 105 0.38 -7.14 -18.02
CA TYR A 105 0.42 -6.38 -16.78
C TYR A 105 0.45 -7.26 -15.51
N GLU A 106 -0.08 -8.48 -15.55
CA GLU A 106 0.14 -9.48 -14.49
C GLU A 106 1.63 -9.81 -14.33
N ARG A 107 2.37 -9.89 -15.44
CA ARG A 107 3.83 -10.10 -15.38
C ARG A 107 4.55 -8.89 -14.77
N PHE A 108 4.16 -7.67 -15.12
CA PHE A 108 4.76 -6.46 -14.55
C PHE A 108 4.40 -6.29 -13.07
N ALA A 109 3.22 -6.70 -12.65
CA ALA A 109 2.80 -6.72 -11.26
C ALA A 109 3.70 -7.60 -10.36
N LYS A 110 4.45 -8.54 -10.94
CA LYS A 110 5.44 -9.37 -10.23
C LYS A 110 6.85 -8.76 -10.18
N ALA A 111 7.05 -7.54 -10.69
CA ALA A 111 8.38 -6.92 -10.73
C ALA A 111 9.00 -6.72 -9.34
N TYR A 112 8.20 -6.65 -8.28
CA TYR A 112 8.69 -6.57 -6.90
C TYR A 112 9.62 -7.74 -6.52
N GLU A 113 9.48 -8.91 -7.14
CA GLU A 113 10.32 -10.09 -6.90
C GLU A 113 11.80 -9.84 -7.25
N PHE A 114 12.09 -8.98 -8.23
CA PHE A 114 13.47 -8.62 -8.62
C PHE A 114 14.21 -7.85 -7.51
N TYR A 115 13.49 -7.10 -6.70
CA TYR A 115 14.07 -6.20 -5.69
C TYR A 115 14.23 -6.84 -4.32
N PHE A 116 13.64 -8.03 -4.11
CA PHE A 116 13.69 -8.66 -2.80
C PHE A 116 15.01 -9.41 -2.58
N ASP A 117 15.91 -8.84 -1.80
CA ASP A 117 17.14 -9.50 -1.37
C ASP A 117 16.85 -10.47 -0.22
N LYS A 118 16.76 -11.77 -0.55
CA LYS A 118 16.43 -12.84 0.40
C LYS A 118 17.45 -12.97 1.55
N SER A 119 18.71 -12.56 1.34
CA SER A 119 19.78 -12.68 2.31
C SER A 119 19.60 -11.74 3.51
N ILE A 120 18.97 -10.58 3.28
CA ILE A 120 18.72 -9.54 4.28
C ILE A 120 17.24 -9.26 4.52
N ARG A 121 16.34 -9.85 3.69
CA ARG A 121 14.88 -9.67 3.73
C ARG A 121 14.44 -8.21 3.63
N PHE A 122 14.96 -7.51 2.63
CA PHE A 122 14.57 -6.15 2.28
C PHE A 122 14.41 -6.00 0.77
N MET A 123 13.56 -5.07 0.36
CA MET A 123 13.60 -4.54 -1.00
C MET A 123 14.85 -3.67 -1.15
N ARG A 124 15.66 -3.90 -2.19
CA ARG A 124 16.95 -3.28 -2.41
C ARG A 124 17.16 -2.92 -3.87
N GLY A 125 17.86 -1.83 -4.14
CA GLY A 125 18.16 -1.39 -5.50
C GLY A 125 19.01 -2.40 -6.26
N LEU A 126 18.60 -2.66 -7.51
CA LEU A 126 19.28 -3.54 -8.47
C LEU A 126 19.80 -2.67 -9.62
N ASP A 127 21.07 -2.76 -9.97
CA ASP A 127 21.67 -1.97 -11.04
C ASP A 127 21.40 -2.57 -12.43
N SER A 128 21.85 -1.89 -13.49
CA SER A 128 21.69 -2.33 -14.89
C SER A 128 22.43 -3.61 -15.26
N LYS A 129 23.29 -4.13 -14.39
CA LYS A 129 24.00 -5.40 -14.54
C LYS A 129 23.35 -6.53 -13.74
N GLY A 130 22.31 -6.22 -12.94
CA GLY A 130 21.68 -7.17 -12.05
C GLY A 130 22.40 -7.35 -10.72
N GLU A 131 23.24 -6.39 -10.33
CA GLU A 131 23.97 -6.41 -9.06
C GLU A 131 23.28 -5.54 -8.01
N TRP A 132 23.31 -5.96 -6.75
CA TRP A 132 22.71 -5.20 -5.65
C TRP A 132 23.49 -3.92 -5.38
N ARG A 133 22.78 -2.78 -5.23
CA ARG A 133 23.41 -1.53 -4.78
C ARG A 133 24.15 -1.73 -3.45
N THR A 134 25.40 -1.29 -3.40
CA THR A 134 26.25 -1.32 -2.19
C THR A 134 26.92 0.05 -1.98
N PRO A 135 27.12 0.47 -0.71
CA PRO A 135 26.71 -0.17 0.54
C PRO A 135 25.18 -0.15 0.72
N PHE A 136 24.64 -1.00 1.59
CA PHE A 136 23.23 -1.03 1.94
C PHE A 136 23.03 -0.73 3.43
N ASN A 137 22.15 0.23 3.70
CA ASN A 137 21.70 0.56 5.06
C ASN A 137 20.17 0.70 5.04
N PRO A 138 19.42 -0.16 5.76
CA PRO A 138 17.97 -0.15 5.69
C PRO A 138 17.30 1.07 6.35
N ARG A 139 18.04 1.90 7.09
CA ARG A 139 17.57 3.15 7.71
C ARG A 139 18.03 4.41 6.97
N ALA A 140 18.82 4.24 5.91
CA ALA A 140 19.26 5.39 5.13
C ALA A 140 18.13 5.98 4.31
N SER A 141 18.04 7.31 4.34
CA SER A 141 17.20 8.10 3.45
C SER A 141 18.00 9.30 2.96
N THR A 142 18.06 9.46 1.64
CA THR A 142 18.61 10.64 1.00
C THR A 142 17.59 11.14 0.00
N HIS A 143 16.73 12.03 0.45
CA HIS A 143 15.54 12.47 -0.26
C HIS A 143 15.79 12.72 -1.76
N ARG A 144 15.06 12.02 -2.63
CA ARG A 144 15.11 12.04 -4.10
C ARG A 144 16.44 11.60 -4.74
N SER A 145 17.39 11.07 -3.97
CA SER A 145 18.72 10.70 -4.49
C SER A 145 19.08 9.23 -4.23
N ASP A 146 18.28 8.51 -3.44
CA ASP A 146 18.44 7.08 -3.18
C ASP A 146 17.41 6.22 -3.93
N ASP A 147 17.20 4.99 -3.47
CA ASP A 147 16.29 4.03 -4.09
C ASP A 147 14.84 4.16 -3.60
N TYR A 148 14.59 4.98 -2.57
CA TYR A 148 13.31 5.08 -1.89
C TYR A 148 12.76 6.50 -1.94
N CYS A 149 11.44 6.62 -2.12
CA CYS A 149 10.75 7.89 -2.10
C CYS A 149 10.18 8.12 -0.70
N GLU A 150 10.55 9.24 -0.06
CA GLU A 150 9.98 9.64 1.23
C GLU A 150 9.91 8.50 2.26
N GLY A 151 10.94 7.65 2.25
CA GLY A 151 10.99 6.44 3.07
C GLY A 151 12.38 5.85 3.08
N THR A 152 12.50 4.69 3.71
CA THR A 152 13.71 3.85 3.74
C THR A 152 13.35 2.43 3.29
N ALA A 153 14.33 1.53 3.25
CA ALA A 153 14.06 0.11 2.96
C ALA A 153 13.06 -0.51 3.97
N TRP A 154 13.00 0.00 5.20
CA TRP A 154 12.06 -0.50 6.19
C TRP A 154 10.61 -0.27 5.80
N GLN A 155 10.23 0.92 5.33
CA GLN A 155 8.86 1.22 4.92
C GLN A 155 8.55 0.53 3.58
N TRP A 156 9.43 0.68 2.59
CA TRP A 156 9.16 0.21 1.24
C TRP A 156 9.16 -1.31 1.06
N THR A 157 9.81 -2.07 1.96
CA THR A 157 9.80 -3.54 1.89
C THR A 157 8.38 -4.13 1.94
N TRP A 158 7.41 -3.41 2.48
CA TRP A 158 6.04 -3.87 2.65
C TRP A 158 5.10 -3.46 1.52
N PHE A 159 5.54 -2.60 0.60
CA PHE A 159 4.66 -2.05 -0.42
C PHE A 159 4.39 -3.06 -1.56
N VAL A 160 3.71 -4.15 -1.22
CA VAL A 160 3.20 -5.18 -2.15
C VAL A 160 1.74 -5.50 -1.78
N PRO A 161 0.84 -4.50 -1.74
CA PRO A 161 -0.53 -4.70 -1.26
C PRO A 161 -1.34 -5.65 -2.12
N HIS A 162 -1.02 -5.74 -3.40
CA HIS A 162 -1.71 -6.57 -4.39
C HIS A 162 -1.37 -8.07 -4.29
N ASP A 163 -0.22 -8.42 -3.68
CA ASP A 163 0.27 -9.79 -3.59
C ASP A 163 0.96 -10.08 -2.25
N VAL A 164 0.22 -9.90 -1.17
CA VAL A 164 0.74 -10.15 0.19
C VAL A 164 1.21 -11.60 0.37
N GLU A 165 0.50 -12.56 -0.21
CA GLU A 165 0.89 -13.98 -0.16
C GLU A 165 2.23 -14.22 -0.86
N GLY A 166 2.46 -13.60 -2.02
CA GLY A 166 3.75 -13.63 -2.72
C GLY A 166 4.87 -13.05 -1.85
N LEU A 167 4.64 -11.94 -1.16
CA LEU A 167 5.61 -11.36 -0.24
C LEU A 167 5.89 -12.26 0.96
N VAL A 168 4.87 -12.89 1.54
CA VAL A 168 5.02 -13.89 2.62
C VAL A 168 5.92 -15.05 2.16
N ASN A 169 5.67 -15.57 0.96
CA ASN A 169 6.47 -16.64 0.38
C ASN A 169 7.93 -16.22 0.14
N LEU A 170 8.17 -15.02 -0.37
CA LEU A 170 9.52 -14.48 -0.56
C LEU A 170 10.29 -14.35 0.76
N MET A 171 9.61 -13.97 1.84
CA MET A 171 10.22 -13.85 3.18
C MET A 171 10.50 -15.20 3.86
N GLY A 172 10.00 -16.32 3.31
CA GLY A 172 10.23 -17.65 3.83
C GLY A 172 9.08 -18.22 4.67
N GLY A 173 7.86 -17.71 4.46
CA GLY A 173 6.62 -18.18 5.10
C GLY A 173 6.13 -17.27 6.24
N GLU A 174 4.98 -17.66 6.81
CA GLU A 174 4.24 -16.86 7.79
C GLU A 174 5.08 -16.48 9.02
N ASP A 175 5.77 -17.44 9.64
CA ASP A 175 6.59 -17.18 10.84
C ASP A 175 7.70 -16.16 10.58
N ALA A 176 8.38 -16.28 9.44
CA ALA A 176 9.46 -15.38 9.06
C ALA A 176 8.91 -13.97 8.73
N PHE A 177 7.72 -13.91 8.14
CA PHE A 177 7.01 -12.67 7.86
C PHE A 177 6.59 -11.95 9.15
N VAL A 178 5.99 -12.67 10.11
CA VAL A 178 5.62 -12.13 11.43
C VAL A 178 6.85 -11.62 12.17
N GLN A 179 7.94 -12.39 12.23
CA GLN A 179 9.19 -11.96 12.84
C GLN A 179 9.73 -10.66 12.23
N LYS A 180 9.62 -10.52 10.90
CA LYS A 180 10.07 -9.31 10.21
C LYS A 180 9.14 -8.12 10.50
N LEU A 181 7.82 -8.32 10.55
CA LEU A 181 6.85 -7.30 10.96
C LEU A 181 7.10 -6.85 12.42
N ASP A 182 7.29 -7.78 13.34
CA ASP A 182 7.60 -7.47 14.74
C ASP A 182 8.92 -6.69 14.86
N SER A 183 9.93 -7.07 14.07
CA SER A 183 11.20 -6.32 14.00
C SER A 183 10.99 -4.91 13.47
N PHE A 184 10.12 -4.71 12.49
CA PHE A 184 9.79 -3.40 11.92
C PHE A 184 9.15 -2.47 12.95
N ILE A 185 8.19 -2.99 13.73
CA ILE A 185 7.48 -2.24 14.77
C ILE A 185 8.35 -1.97 16.00
N SER A 186 9.33 -2.83 16.30
CA SER A 186 10.18 -2.72 17.49
C SER A 186 11.58 -2.16 17.22
N ALA A 187 11.94 -1.92 15.97
CA ALA A 187 13.24 -1.36 15.60
C ALA A 187 13.44 0.03 16.21
N ASP A 188 14.71 0.44 16.33
CA ASP A 188 15.04 1.82 16.67
C ASP A 188 14.51 2.77 15.60
N SER A 189 13.87 3.87 16.02
CA SER A 189 13.23 4.85 15.14
C SER A 189 14.20 5.84 14.51
N SER A 190 15.51 5.73 14.76
CA SER A 190 16.50 6.63 14.16
C SER A 190 16.57 6.42 12.65
N LEU A 191 16.71 7.54 11.94
CA LEU A 191 16.97 7.59 10.52
C LEU A 191 18.44 7.96 10.29
N GLU A 192 18.99 7.49 9.19
CA GLU A 192 20.36 7.76 8.77
C GLU A 192 20.35 8.30 7.34
N GLY A 193 21.38 9.08 6.95
CA GLY A 193 21.51 9.70 5.64
C GLY A 193 21.78 11.19 5.71
N GLU A 194 22.19 11.77 4.60
CA GLU A 194 22.58 13.18 4.54
C GLU A 194 21.38 14.13 4.57
N THR A 195 20.28 13.72 3.94
CA THR A 195 19.05 14.53 3.83
C THR A 195 17.82 13.62 3.98
N THR A 196 17.51 13.27 5.22
CA THR A 196 16.31 12.45 5.48
C THR A 196 15.04 13.22 5.09
N SER A 197 14.05 12.50 4.52
CA SER A 197 12.75 13.11 4.20
C SER A 197 12.00 13.47 5.48
N SER A 198 11.41 14.66 5.53
CA SER A 198 10.51 15.11 6.59
C SER A 198 9.21 14.30 6.65
N ASP A 199 8.85 13.64 5.56
CA ASP A 199 7.63 12.84 5.43
C ASP A 199 7.73 11.51 6.20
N ILE A 200 8.95 11.07 6.55
CA ILE A 200 9.16 9.93 7.45
C ILE A 200 8.86 10.36 8.89
N SER A 201 7.57 10.39 9.23
CA SER A 201 7.06 10.93 10.49
C SER A 201 6.10 9.95 11.19
N GLY A 202 5.72 10.22 12.44
CA GLY A 202 4.81 9.37 13.19
C GLY A 202 5.36 7.97 13.47
N LEU A 203 6.66 7.88 13.75
CA LEU A 203 7.36 6.61 13.88
C LEU A 203 6.94 5.79 15.12
N ILE A 204 6.60 4.52 14.87
CA ILE A 204 6.49 3.46 15.87
C ILE A 204 7.47 2.35 15.43
N GLY A 205 8.64 2.28 16.03
CA GLY A 205 9.76 1.57 15.44
C GLY A 205 10.13 2.22 14.11
N GLN A 206 10.12 1.44 13.03
CA GLN A 206 10.29 1.96 11.67
C GLN A 206 8.96 2.10 10.89
N TYR A 207 7.82 1.83 11.52
CA TYR A 207 6.50 2.15 10.97
C TYR A 207 6.30 3.66 10.99
N ALA A 208 6.24 4.28 9.83
CA ALA A 208 6.08 5.72 9.66
C ALA A 208 4.60 6.03 9.33
N HIS A 209 3.79 6.25 10.36
CA HIS A 209 2.34 6.47 10.17
C HIS A 209 2.02 7.76 9.40
N GLY A 210 2.92 8.71 9.40
CA GLY A 210 2.74 9.99 8.72
C GLY A 210 2.98 9.94 7.20
N ASN A 211 3.21 8.77 6.60
CA ASN A 211 3.39 8.64 5.14
C ASN A 211 2.76 7.35 4.61
N GLU A 212 2.13 7.42 3.44
CA GLU A 212 1.26 6.42 2.84
C GLU A 212 1.88 5.03 2.61
N PRO A 213 3.18 4.88 2.28
CA PRO A 213 3.76 3.56 2.10
C PRO A 213 3.61 2.64 3.31
N SER A 214 3.42 3.22 4.51
CA SER A 214 3.25 2.46 5.76
C SER A 214 1.80 2.15 6.13
N ASP A 215 0.82 2.88 5.64
CA ASP A 215 -0.57 2.90 6.13
C ASP A 215 -1.24 1.53 6.20
N HIS A 216 -0.96 0.66 5.24
CA HIS A 216 -1.55 -0.67 5.17
C HIS A 216 -0.79 -1.72 6.01
N VAL A 217 0.46 -1.42 6.42
CA VAL A 217 1.39 -2.45 6.92
C VAL A 217 0.92 -3.11 8.21
N ILE A 218 0.34 -2.35 9.14
CA ILE A 218 -0.17 -2.93 10.40
C ILE A 218 -1.36 -3.88 10.19
N HIS A 219 -2.00 -3.84 9.02
CA HIS A 219 -3.06 -4.76 8.64
C HIS A 219 -2.53 -6.07 8.03
N LEU A 220 -1.25 -6.15 7.69
CA LEU A 220 -0.64 -7.35 7.10
C LEU A 220 -0.60 -8.53 8.08
N TYR A 221 -0.65 -8.28 9.38
CA TYR A 221 -0.79 -9.35 10.38
C TYR A 221 -2.08 -10.18 10.19
N ASN A 222 -3.13 -9.61 9.63
CA ASN A 222 -4.36 -10.35 9.33
C ASN A 222 -4.16 -11.43 8.25
N TYR A 223 -3.20 -11.24 7.35
CA TYR A 223 -2.91 -12.19 6.27
C TYR A 223 -2.09 -13.40 6.74
N VAL A 224 -1.54 -13.33 7.94
CA VAL A 224 -0.69 -14.37 8.55
C VAL A 224 -1.25 -14.85 9.90
N ASN A 225 -2.56 -14.82 10.05
CA ASN A 225 -3.30 -15.36 11.20
C ASN A 225 -2.96 -14.71 12.56
N HIS A 226 -2.53 -13.44 12.56
CA HIS A 226 -2.21 -12.66 13.77
C HIS A 226 -3.11 -11.41 13.93
N PRO A 227 -4.45 -11.51 13.82
CA PRO A 227 -5.34 -10.34 13.81
C PRO A 227 -5.28 -9.52 15.10
N TRP A 228 -4.94 -10.12 16.22
CA TRP A 228 -4.78 -9.39 17.49
C TRP A 228 -3.67 -8.34 17.43
N ARG A 229 -2.59 -8.60 16.66
CA ARG A 229 -1.51 -7.62 16.47
C ARG A 229 -1.99 -6.41 15.67
N THR A 230 -2.77 -6.62 14.61
CA THR A 230 -3.44 -5.51 13.89
C THR A 230 -4.27 -4.67 14.86
N GLN A 231 -5.08 -5.31 15.72
CA GLN A 231 -5.97 -4.60 16.65
C GLN A 231 -5.21 -3.81 17.72
N GLU A 232 -4.10 -4.36 18.22
CA GLU A 232 -3.21 -3.66 19.15
C GLU A 232 -2.56 -2.44 18.51
N LEU A 233 -2.04 -2.60 17.30
CA LEU A 233 -1.34 -1.52 16.60
C LEU A 233 -2.28 -0.42 16.14
N VAL A 234 -3.47 -0.75 15.65
CA VAL A 234 -4.52 0.24 15.35
C VAL A 234 -4.87 1.06 16.60
N ASP A 235 -5.09 0.40 17.76
CA ASP A 235 -5.34 1.11 19.03
C ASP A 235 -4.14 1.99 19.44
N SER A 236 -2.92 1.53 19.24
CA SER A 236 -1.70 2.29 19.50
C SER A 236 -1.62 3.56 18.64
N VAL A 237 -1.86 3.42 17.34
CA VAL A 237 -1.86 4.54 16.40
C VAL A 237 -2.90 5.58 16.76
N TYR A 238 -4.13 5.19 17.11
CA TYR A 238 -5.15 6.15 17.57
C TYR A 238 -4.68 7.01 18.74
N ARG A 239 -3.97 6.39 19.69
CA ARG A 239 -3.56 7.06 20.93
C ARG A 239 -2.32 7.93 20.78
N SER A 240 -1.44 7.57 19.85
CA SER A 240 -0.12 8.20 19.74
C SER A 240 0.02 9.14 18.55
N GLN A 241 -0.78 8.93 17.47
CA GLN A 241 -0.57 9.63 16.21
C GLN A 241 -1.68 10.64 15.88
N TYR A 242 -2.76 10.65 16.65
CA TYR A 242 -3.89 11.59 16.46
C TYR A 242 -4.23 12.32 17.75
N THR A 243 -4.41 13.62 17.67
CA THR A 243 -4.84 14.46 18.79
C THR A 243 -5.92 15.44 18.36
N ASN A 244 -6.74 15.89 19.33
CA ASN A 244 -7.74 16.92 19.08
C ASN A 244 -7.12 18.33 19.21
N SER A 245 -6.21 18.66 18.28
CA SER A 245 -5.52 19.94 18.19
C SER A 245 -5.31 20.35 16.74
N ILE A 246 -4.86 21.58 16.49
CA ILE A 246 -4.53 22.06 15.14
C ILE A 246 -3.41 21.19 14.52
N ASP A 247 -2.43 20.79 15.33
CA ASP A 247 -1.32 19.92 14.93
C ASP A 247 -1.62 18.45 15.27
N GLY A 248 -2.86 18.02 15.03
CA GLY A 248 -3.38 16.73 15.48
C GLY A 248 -2.96 15.51 14.66
N LEU A 249 -2.25 15.70 13.56
CA LEU A 249 -1.76 14.64 12.68
C LEU A 249 -0.25 14.48 12.82
N SER A 250 0.24 13.26 12.68
CA SER A 250 1.67 12.96 12.77
C SER A 250 2.45 13.19 11.47
N GLY A 251 1.80 13.57 10.39
CA GLY A 251 2.35 13.87 9.08
C GLY A 251 1.47 14.87 8.34
N ASN A 252 1.70 15.00 7.03
CA ASN A 252 0.84 15.78 6.16
C ASN A 252 -0.55 15.13 6.04
N GLU A 253 -1.59 15.93 5.80
CA GLU A 253 -2.96 15.41 5.60
C GLU A 253 -3.11 14.65 4.26
N ASP A 254 -2.31 15.03 3.26
CA ASP A 254 -2.23 14.46 1.92
C ASP A 254 -3.59 14.21 1.27
N CYS A 255 -4.28 15.32 1.01
CA CYS A 255 -5.60 15.34 0.37
C CYS A 255 -6.66 14.50 1.08
N GLY A 256 -6.53 14.33 2.39
CA GLY A 256 -7.50 13.59 3.22
C GLY A 256 -7.08 12.16 3.53
N GLN A 257 -5.88 11.72 3.15
CA GLN A 257 -5.39 10.35 3.40
C GLN A 257 -5.34 10.03 4.90
N MET A 258 -4.76 10.91 5.71
CA MET A 258 -4.63 10.70 7.17
C MET A 258 -5.98 10.66 7.87
N SER A 259 -6.89 11.55 7.51
CA SER A 259 -8.27 11.53 8.04
C SER A 259 -9.05 10.31 7.57
N ALA A 260 -8.90 9.89 6.31
CA ALA A 260 -9.54 8.70 5.78
C ALA A 260 -9.06 7.45 6.50
N TRP A 261 -7.75 7.34 6.77
CA TRP A 261 -7.19 6.24 7.55
C TRP A 261 -7.85 6.15 8.94
N TYR A 262 -7.90 7.29 9.66
CA TYR A 262 -8.52 7.35 10.99
C TYR A 262 -10.00 6.97 10.95
N ILE A 263 -10.76 7.52 10.01
CA ILE A 263 -12.21 7.29 9.89
C ILE A 263 -12.50 5.82 9.59
N LEU A 264 -11.84 5.23 8.60
CA LEU A 264 -12.05 3.84 8.21
C LEU A 264 -11.68 2.89 9.34
N ASN A 265 -10.52 3.07 9.94
CA ASN A 265 -10.09 2.25 11.07
C ASN A 265 -11.00 2.44 12.30
N SER A 266 -11.48 3.66 12.56
CA SER A 266 -12.43 3.93 13.66
C SER A 266 -13.76 3.19 13.48
N MET A 267 -14.17 2.95 12.25
CA MET A 267 -15.32 2.08 11.92
C MET A 267 -14.98 0.59 12.03
N GLY A 268 -13.69 0.25 12.12
CA GLY A 268 -13.22 -1.12 12.34
C GLY A 268 -12.76 -1.88 11.10
N PHE A 269 -12.51 -1.21 10.00
CA PHE A 269 -12.01 -1.84 8.77
C PHE A 269 -11.08 -0.92 7.98
N TYR A 270 -10.22 -1.51 7.14
CA TYR A 270 -9.33 -0.79 6.23
C TYR A 270 -9.11 -1.58 4.94
N GLN A 271 -9.00 -0.89 3.81
CA GLN A 271 -8.73 -1.52 2.52
C GLN A 271 -7.21 -1.53 2.27
N VAL A 272 -6.60 -2.71 2.44
CA VAL A 272 -5.15 -2.89 2.22
C VAL A 272 -4.75 -2.69 0.76
N CYS A 273 -5.61 -3.11 -0.16
CA CYS A 273 -5.36 -3.07 -1.60
C CYS A 273 -6.56 -2.48 -2.34
N PRO A 274 -6.59 -1.16 -2.61
CA PRO A 274 -7.56 -0.58 -3.52
C PRO A 274 -7.55 -1.28 -4.89
N GLY A 275 -8.72 -1.43 -5.51
CA GLY A 275 -8.93 -2.30 -6.68
C GLY A 275 -9.39 -3.71 -6.31
N LYS A 276 -9.05 -4.19 -5.12
CA LYS A 276 -9.57 -5.45 -4.56
C LYS A 276 -10.63 -5.10 -3.50
N PRO A 277 -11.93 -5.34 -3.77
CA PRO A 277 -13.01 -4.91 -2.87
C PRO A 277 -13.09 -5.80 -1.60
N VAL A 278 -11.98 -5.92 -0.90
CA VAL A 278 -11.81 -6.68 0.35
C VAL A 278 -11.30 -5.74 1.42
N TYR A 279 -11.87 -5.82 2.61
CA TYR A 279 -11.48 -5.01 3.75
C TYR A 279 -10.90 -5.87 4.86
N SER A 280 -9.77 -5.45 5.38
CA SER A 280 -9.16 -5.98 6.59
C SER A 280 -9.87 -5.45 7.81
N ILE A 281 -10.19 -6.28 8.79
CA ILE A 281 -10.82 -5.83 10.04
C ILE A 281 -9.74 -5.45 11.04
N GLY A 282 -9.87 -4.23 11.58
CA GLY A 282 -9.03 -3.69 12.63
C GLY A 282 -9.77 -3.63 13.97
N ARG A 283 -9.57 -2.56 14.72
CA ARG A 283 -10.20 -2.33 16.01
C ARG A 283 -11.18 -1.15 15.93
N PRO A 284 -12.51 -1.37 16.00
CA PRO A 284 -13.48 -0.27 16.02
C PRO A 284 -13.26 0.62 17.26
N ALA A 285 -13.31 1.94 17.06
CA ALA A 285 -13.23 2.91 18.16
C ALA A 285 -14.60 3.19 18.80
N PHE A 286 -15.70 2.93 18.08
CA PHE A 286 -17.05 3.28 18.50
C PHE A 286 -17.92 2.03 18.73
N ASP A 287 -18.91 2.16 19.60
CA ASP A 287 -19.90 1.11 19.83
C ASP A 287 -20.83 0.91 18.63
N LYS A 288 -21.03 1.96 17.85
CA LYS A 288 -21.85 1.92 16.64
C LYS A 288 -21.36 2.94 15.63
N ALA A 289 -21.29 2.51 14.37
CA ALA A 289 -21.14 3.37 13.20
C ALA A 289 -22.25 3.08 12.20
N VAL A 290 -22.74 4.11 11.52
CA VAL A 290 -23.77 3.99 10.47
C VAL A 290 -23.30 4.73 9.24
N ILE A 291 -23.21 4.03 8.14
CA ILE A 291 -22.89 4.59 6.82
C ILE A 291 -24.21 4.72 6.06
N ASN A 292 -24.56 5.95 5.70
CA ASN A 292 -25.72 6.19 4.84
C ASN A 292 -25.33 5.95 3.39
N LEU A 293 -26.06 5.06 2.74
CA LEU A 293 -25.83 4.67 1.36
C LEU A 293 -26.89 5.32 0.45
N PRO A 294 -26.66 5.36 -0.87
CA PRO A 294 -27.69 5.79 -1.82
C PRO A 294 -29.01 5.04 -1.66
N GLU A 295 -30.11 5.65 -2.13
CA GLU A 295 -31.47 5.10 -2.06
C GLU A 295 -31.99 4.87 -0.62
N GLY A 296 -31.47 5.60 0.37
CA GLY A 296 -31.92 5.52 1.76
C GLY A 296 -31.47 4.23 2.48
N LYS A 297 -30.58 3.46 1.86
CA LYS A 297 -29.97 2.28 2.51
C LYS A 297 -28.98 2.68 3.58
N THR A 298 -28.75 1.81 4.55
CA THR A 298 -27.73 2.02 5.58
C THR A 298 -26.89 0.76 5.77
N PHE A 299 -25.61 0.97 6.06
CA PHE A 299 -24.73 -0.07 6.55
C PHE A 299 -24.37 0.25 8.00
N SER A 300 -24.69 -0.65 8.92
CA SER A 300 -24.47 -0.43 10.36
C SER A 300 -23.46 -1.42 10.91
N ILE A 301 -22.48 -0.90 11.61
CA ILE A 301 -21.50 -1.66 12.39
C ILE A 301 -21.88 -1.50 13.85
N VAL A 302 -22.08 -2.60 14.57
CA VAL A 302 -22.42 -2.59 15.99
C VAL A 302 -21.38 -3.43 16.74
N VAL A 303 -20.71 -2.83 17.68
CA VAL A 303 -19.67 -3.45 18.50
C VAL A 303 -20.24 -3.75 19.88
N LYS A 304 -20.33 -5.03 20.22
CA LYS A 304 -20.78 -5.45 21.56
C LYS A 304 -19.60 -5.51 22.51
N ASN A 305 -19.84 -5.06 23.74
CA ASN A 305 -18.84 -5.08 24.84
C ASN A 305 -17.56 -4.30 24.51
N ASN A 306 -17.63 -3.23 23.69
CA ASN A 306 -16.49 -2.39 23.40
C ASN A 306 -15.96 -1.74 24.67
N GLY A 307 -14.64 -1.74 24.88
CA GLY A 307 -14.03 -1.13 26.06
C GLY A 307 -12.55 -1.46 26.23
N LYS A 308 -11.92 -0.77 27.20
CA LYS A 308 -10.49 -0.91 27.47
C LYS A 308 -10.06 -2.33 27.89
N LYS A 309 -10.97 -3.10 28.49
CA LYS A 309 -10.71 -4.47 28.94
C LYS A 309 -10.88 -5.50 27.81
N ASN A 310 -11.73 -5.19 26.82
CA ASN A 310 -12.03 -6.06 25.70
C ASN A 310 -11.24 -5.55 24.48
N LYS A 311 -9.97 -5.92 24.43
CA LYS A 311 -9.04 -5.42 23.40
C LYS A 311 -9.22 -6.09 22.04
N TYR A 312 -9.71 -7.32 22.04
CA TYR A 312 -9.73 -8.18 20.86
C TYR A 312 -11.15 -8.50 20.43
N ILE A 313 -11.33 -8.63 19.12
CA ILE A 313 -12.57 -9.09 18.53
C ILE A 313 -12.62 -10.60 18.63
N GLU A 314 -13.61 -11.14 19.32
CA GLU A 314 -13.83 -12.57 19.45
C GLU A 314 -14.50 -13.17 18.22
N SER A 315 -15.49 -12.46 17.67
CA SER A 315 -16.21 -12.91 16.49
C SER A 315 -16.82 -11.73 15.73
N VAL A 316 -17.03 -11.93 14.43
CA VAL A 316 -17.74 -11.00 13.56
C VAL A 316 -18.93 -11.74 12.95
N LEU A 317 -20.12 -11.16 13.15
CA LEU A 317 -21.35 -11.68 12.55
C LEU A 317 -21.86 -10.68 11.52
N GLY A 318 -22.08 -11.13 10.30
CA GLY A 318 -22.63 -10.32 9.23
C GLY A 318 -23.91 -10.91 8.66
N GLN A 319 -24.96 -10.12 8.56
CA GLN A 319 -26.13 -10.44 7.73
C GLN A 319 -26.07 -9.56 6.48
N TYR A 320 -25.64 -10.10 5.33
CA TYR A 320 -25.49 -9.31 4.12
C TYR A 320 -26.12 -9.96 2.90
N ARG A 321 -27.00 -9.20 2.26
CA ARG A 321 -27.12 -9.12 0.82
C ARG A 321 -26.59 -7.75 0.42
N MET A 322 -25.29 -7.59 0.29
CA MET A 322 -24.67 -6.49 -0.44
C MET A 322 -23.75 -7.05 -1.50
N PHE A 323 -23.77 -6.40 -2.64
CA PHE A 323 -22.92 -6.67 -3.78
C PHE A 323 -21.50 -7.03 -3.34
N GLY A 324 -21.12 -8.26 -3.61
CA GLY A 324 -19.81 -8.85 -3.61
C GLY A 324 -18.89 -8.43 -2.46
N ILE A 325 -18.62 -9.39 -1.61
CA ILE A 325 -17.34 -9.50 -0.91
C ILE A 325 -17.22 -8.77 0.43
N LEU A 326 -17.83 -9.38 1.43
CA LEU A 326 -17.10 -9.72 2.63
C LEU A 326 -16.86 -11.24 2.54
N GLN A 327 -15.86 -11.67 1.81
CA GLN A 327 -15.38 -13.03 1.91
C GLN A 327 -14.68 -13.15 3.25
N GLY A 328 -15.35 -13.77 4.21
CA GLY A 328 -14.81 -14.03 5.53
C GLY A 328 -13.64 -14.98 5.44
N LEU A 329 -12.47 -14.50 5.77
CA LEU A 329 -11.41 -15.27 6.39
C LEU A 329 -11.56 -15.07 7.90
N TRP A 330 -12.61 -15.68 8.51
CA TRP A 330 -12.85 -15.54 9.93
C TRP A 330 -13.29 -16.87 10.51
N ASP A 331 -12.32 -17.72 10.79
CA ASP A 331 -12.34 -18.68 11.89
C ASP A 331 -11.23 -18.29 12.85
N CYS A 332 -11.43 -17.18 13.56
CA CYS A 332 -10.56 -16.83 14.67
C CYS A 332 -11.00 -17.61 15.91
N GLN A 333 -10.44 -18.79 16.09
CA GLN A 333 -10.32 -19.36 17.41
C GLN A 333 -9.20 -18.58 18.13
N PRO A 334 -9.46 -17.92 19.27
CA PRO A 334 -8.41 -17.31 20.05
C PRO A 334 -7.48 -18.40 20.55
N LYS A 335 -6.28 -18.49 20.02
CA LYS A 335 -5.20 -19.11 20.77
C LYS A 335 -4.82 -18.09 21.86
N SER A 336 -5.24 -18.37 23.07
CA SER A 336 -4.74 -17.68 24.27
C SER A 336 -3.22 -17.78 24.34
N PRO A 337 -2.55 -16.72 24.88
CA PRO A 337 -1.11 -16.69 25.05
C PRO A 337 -0.60 -17.83 25.91
#